data_008f3f74c0fe6db5b9a334788da25261
#
_entry.id   008f3f74c0fe6db5b9a334788da25261
#
_cell.length_a   1.000
_cell.length_b   1.000
_cell.length_c   1.000
_cell.angle_alpha   90.00
_cell.angle_beta   90.00
_cell.angle_gamma   90.00
#
_symmetry.space_group_name_H-M   'P 1'
#
loop_
_entity.id
_entity.type
_entity.pdbx_description
1 polymer ?
#
loop_
_entity_poly.entity_id
_entity_poly.type
_entity_poly.pdbx_seq_one_letter_code
_entity_poly.pdbx_strand_id
1 'polypeptide(L)'
;MADIIIAPMTSGQVEAVAAIEKECFSTPWSSKAFGDAVESELYAYITAIASEDGTVTGYAGMQVVLDEAEITNIAVAAPYRKRGIAVKLLEGLEMICRKKNVKYLHLEVRESNIAARSLYGKMGFEIDGIRKSFYQKPTENAVL
;
A
#
# COMPACT_ATOMS: atom_id res chain seq x y z
N MET A 1 20.13 -7.68 -11.75
CA MET A 1 19.01 -7.05 -11.05
C MET A 1 18.74 -7.76 -9.75
N ALA A 2 18.46 -7.00 -8.72
CA ALA A 2 18.10 -7.59 -7.43
C ALA A 2 16.72 -8.23 -7.50
N ASP A 3 16.58 -9.42 -6.97
CA ASP A 3 15.29 -10.06 -6.81
C ASP A 3 14.52 -9.34 -5.70
N ILE A 4 13.23 -9.23 -5.87
CA ILE A 4 12.33 -8.61 -4.88
C ILE A 4 11.52 -9.72 -4.23
N ILE A 5 11.57 -9.76 -2.90
CA ILE A 5 10.82 -10.72 -2.09
C ILE A 5 9.66 -10.00 -1.42
N ILE A 6 8.47 -10.54 -1.53
CA ILE A 6 7.28 -10.04 -0.85
C ILE A 6 7.05 -10.90 0.39
N ALA A 7 6.98 -10.26 1.55
CA ALA A 7 6.81 -10.96 2.82
C ALA A 7 6.01 -10.12 3.82
N PRO A 8 5.43 -10.75 4.86
CA PRO A 8 4.75 -9.99 5.90
C PRO A 8 5.69 -8.97 6.56
N MET A 9 5.16 -7.79 6.86
CA MET A 9 5.94 -6.75 7.54
C MET A 9 6.25 -7.18 8.96
N THR A 10 7.51 -6.98 9.37
CA THR A 10 7.96 -7.26 10.73
C THR A 10 8.11 -5.96 11.52
N SER A 11 8.14 -6.08 12.85
CA SER A 11 8.37 -4.92 13.72
C SER A 11 9.73 -4.26 13.45
N GLY A 12 10.72 -5.03 13.01
CA GLY A 12 12.03 -4.51 12.66
C GLY A 12 12.07 -3.66 11.39
N GLN A 13 10.99 -3.69 10.60
CA GLN A 13 10.91 -2.93 9.33
C GLN A 13 10.12 -1.63 9.47
N VAL A 14 9.48 -1.40 10.61
CA VAL A 14 8.54 -0.28 10.80
C VAL A 14 9.20 1.08 10.55
N GLU A 15 10.43 1.28 11.03
CA GLU A 15 11.14 2.54 10.83
C GLU A 15 11.44 2.81 9.35
N ALA A 16 11.88 1.78 8.62
CA ALA A 16 12.15 1.90 7.19
C ALA A 16 10.87 2.21 6.40
N VAL A 17 9.78 1.55 6.76
CA VAL A 17 8.47 1.78 6.14
C VAL A 17 7.99 3.21 6.42
N ALA A 18 8.10 3.66 7.65
CA ALA A 18 7.69 5.03 8.02
C ALA A 18 8.51 6.09 7.27
N ALA A 19 9.78 5.83 7.02
CA ALA A 19 10.63 6.73 6.24
C ALA A 19 10.14 6.84 4.79
N ILE A 20 9.76 5.73 4.17
CA ILE A 20 9.21 5.74 2.80
C ILE A 20 7.87 6.48 2.77
N GLU A 21 7.03 6.22 3.74
CA GLU A 21 5.73 6.89 3.87
C GLU A 21 5.89 8.40 3.95
N LYS A 22 6.83 8.87 4.75
CA LYS A 22 7.11 10.29 4.93
C LYS A 22 7.56 10.97 3.63
N GLU A 23 8.32 10.27 2.79
CA GLU A 23 8.73 10.78 1.49
C GLU A 23 7.59 10.84 0.49
N CYS A 24 6.64 9.91 0.57
CA CYS A 24 5.60 9.74 -0.45
C CYS A 24 4.30 10.48 -0.17
N PHE A 25 4.02 10.79 1.10
CA PHE A 25 2.71 11.33 1.48
C PHE A 25 2.83 12.63 2.30
N SER A 26 1.88 13.54 2.07
CA SER A 26 1.85 14.82 2.78
C SER A 26 1.34 14.70 4.21
N THR A 27 0.55 13.66 4.50
CA THR A 27 0.07 13.32 5.84
C THR A 27 0.44 11.87 6.16
N PRO A 28 1.72 11.60 6.43
CA PRO A 28 2.19 10.22 6.58
C PRO A 28 1.77 9.60 7.91
N TRP A 29 1.64 8.26 7.91
CA TRP A 29 1.51 7.50 9.13
C TRP A 29 2.84 7.53 9.89
N SER A 30 2.77 7.53 11.23
CA SER A 30 3.95 7.46 12.08
C SER A 30 4.45 6.02 12.20
N SER A 31 5.70 5.86 12.68
CA SER A 31 6.23 4.53 12.97
C SER A 31 5.39 3.82 14.05
N LYS A 32 4.84 4.56 15.01
CA LYS A 32 3.94 3.99 16.00
C LYS A 32 2.69 3.41 15.37
N ALA A 33 2.09 4.13 14.40
CA ALA A 33 0.89 3.66 13.71
C ALA A 33 1.18 2.36 12.94
N PHE A 34 2.32 2.26 12.26
CA PHE A 34 2.72 1.03 11.58
C PHE A 34 2.98 -0.11 12.57
N GLY A 35 3.62 0.18 13.69
CA GLY A 35 3.87 -0.81 14.74
C GLY A 35 2.57 -1.39 15.29
N ASP A 36 1.59 -0.54 15.55
CA ASP A 36 0.28 -0.97 16.02
C ASP A 36 -0.43 -1.82 14.97
N ALA A 37 -0.34 -1.45 13.70
CA ALA A 37 -0.96 -2.19 12.61
C ALA A 37 -0.35 -3.58 12.42
N VAL A 38 0.96 -3.72 12.57
CA VAL A 38 1.66 -5.01 12.45
C VAL A 38 1.15 -6.00 13.51
N GLU A 39 0.82 -5.53 14.68
CA GLU A 39 0.35 -6.37 15.78
C GLU A 39 -1.16 -6.63 15.76
N SER A 40 -1.90 -5.92 14.90
CA SER A 40 -3.36 -6.05 14.85
C SER A 40 -3.80 -7.08 13.81
N GLU A 41 -4.75 -7.94 14.20
CA GLU A 41 -5.36 -8.92 13.29
C GLU A 41 -6.28 -8.28 12.24
N LEU A 42 -6.69 -7.01 12.47
CA LEU A 42 -7.53 -6.27 11.52
C LEU A 42 -6.75 -5.74 10.33
N TYR A 43 -5.42 -5.73 10.39
CA TYR A 43 -4.57 -5.22 9.34
C TYR A 43 -3.70 -6.31 8.74
N ALA A 44 -3.42 -6.18 7.45
CA ALA A 44 -2.45 -7.02 6.76
C ALA A 44 -1.44 -6.11 6.07
N TYR A 45 -0.19 -6.15 6.51
CA TYR A 45 0.89 -5.36 5.93
C TYR A 45 1.97 -6.27 5.39
N ILE A 46 2.46 -5.93 4.19
CA ILE A 46 3.54 -6.65 3.53
C ILE A 46 4.61 -5.67 3.08
N THR A 47 5.82 -6.16 2.94
CA THR A 47 6.95 -5.38 2.43
C THR A 47 7.54 -6.05 1.20
N ALA A 48 8.12 -5.23 0.34
CA ALA A 48 8.96 -5.67 -0.77
C ALA A 48 10.40 -5.44 -0.37
N ILE A 49 11.22 -6.48 -0.41
CA ILE A 49 12.58 -6.47 0.10
C ILE A 49 13.53 -6.85 -1.02
N ALA A 50 14.62 -6.09 -1.18
CA ALA A 50 15.70 -6.48 -2.08
C ALA A 50 16.45 -7.65 -1.46
N SER A 51 16.52 -8.79 -2.16
CA SER A 51 17.11 -10.01 -1.62
C SER A 51 18.61 -9.91 -1.34
N GLU A 52 19.29 -8.99 -2.00
CA GLU A 52 20.74 -8.83 -1.85
C GLU A 52 21.18 -8.36 -0.46
N ASP A 53 20.44 -7.39 0.10
CA ASP A 53 20.85 -6.72 1.34
C ASP A 53 19.72 -6.54 2.36
N GLY A 54 18.52 -7.02 2.05
CA GLY A 54 17.37 -6.89 2.92
C GLY A 54 16.75 -5.49 2.97
N THR A 55 17.12 -4.60 2.05
CA THR A 55 16.57 -3.25 2.01
C THR A 55 15.07 -3.27 1.72
N VAL A 56 14.29 -2.53 2.50
CA VAL A 56 12.86 -2.36 2.22
C VAL A 56 12.72 -1.40 1.06
N THR A 57 12.15 -1.88 -0.05
CA THR A 57 11.97 -1.10 -1.28
C THR A 57 10.58 -0.55 -1.43
N GLY A 58 9.61 -1.13 -0.74
CA GLY A 58 8.23 -0.71 -0.78
C GLY A 58 7.40 -1.48 0.24
N TYR A 59 6.16 -1.09 0.38
CA TYR A 59 5.23 -1.73 1.30
C TYR A 59 3.80 -1.49 0.85
N ALA A 60 2.90 -2.31 1.34
CA ALA A 60 1.47 -2.13 1.15
C ALA A 60 0.74 -2.67 2.36
N GLY A 61 -0.41 -2.10 2.64
CA GLY A 61 -1.21 -2.56 3.75
C GLY A 61 -2.69 -2.34 3.50
N MET A 62 -3.49 -3.13 4.20
CA MET A 62 -4.94 -3.03 4.14
C MET A 62 -5.55 -3.35 5.48
N GLN A 63 -6.73 -2.78 5.71
CA GLN A 63 -7.57 -3.13 6.84
C GLN A 63 -8.63 -4.12 6.35
N VAL A 64 -8.83 -5.20 7.07
CA VAL A 64 -9.79 -6.25 6.70
C VAL A 64 -10.91 -6.29 7.73
N VAL A 65 -12.15 -6.12 7.27
CA VAL A 65 -13.34 -6.22 8.12
C VAL A 65 -14.34 -7.13 7.41
N LEU A 66 -14.57 -8.33 7.97
CA LEU A 66 -15.45 -9.35 7.40
C LEU A 66 -14.99 -9.73 5.97
N ASP A 67 -15.83 -9.52 4.96
CA ASP A 67 -15.54 -9.86 3.57
C ASP A 67 -15.04 -8.67 2.73
N GLU A 68 -14.73 -7.54 3.39
CA GLU A 68 -14.24 -6.35 2.72
C GLU A 68 -12.85 -5.98 3.24
N ALA A 69 -12.02 -5.45 2.37
CA ALA A 69 -10.72 -4.91 2.73
C ALA A 69 -10.53 -3.55 2.06
N GLU A 70 -9.79 -2.67 2.72
CA GLU A 70 -9.44 -1.37 2.18
C GLU A 70 -7.93 -1.21 2.24
N ILE A 71 -7.33 -0.90 1.09
CA ILE A 71 -5.89 -0.59 1.04
C ILE A 71 -5.70 0.75 1.74
N THR A 72 -4.94 0.75 2.83
CA THR A 72 -4.68 1.95 3.62
C THR A 72 -3.44 2.68 3.14
N ASN A 73 -2.42 1.93 2.76
CA ASN A 73 -1.12 2.47 2.35
C ASN A 73 -0.52 1.58 1.27
N ILE A 74 0.09 2.20 0.28
CA ILE A 74 0.97 1.52 -0.69
C ILE A 74 1.98 2.53 -1.21
N ALA A 75 3.25 2.19 -1.18
CA ALA A 75 4.31 3.05 -1.70
C ALA A 75 5.56 2.25 -2.05
N VAL A 76 6.30 2.78 -3.01
CA VAL A 76 7.62 2.25 -3.42
C VAL A 76 8.62 3.38 -3.29
N ALA A 77 9.77 3.11 -2.69
CA ALA A 77 10.84 4.09 -2.53
C ALA A 77 11.33 4.56 -3.89
N ALA A 78 11.63 5.85 -4.02
CA ALA A 78 11.95 6.48 -5.29
C ALA A 78 13.01 5.73 -6.14
N PRO A 79 14.14 5.25 -5.56
CA PRO A 79 15.15 4.55 -6.36
C PRO A 79 14.66 3.23 -6.97
N TYR A 80 13.56 2.69 -6.48
CA TYR A 80 13.05 1.37 -6.88
C TYR A 80 11.79 1.46 -7.73
N ARG A 81 11.34 2.65 -8.08
CA ARG A 81 10.13 2.83 -8.90
C ARG A 81 10.34 2.37 -10.34
N LYS A 82 9.22 2.10 -11.03
CA LYS A 82 9.19 1.64 -12.43
C LYS A 82 9.85 0.27 -12.64
N ARG A 83 9.84 -0.57 -11.62
CA ARG A 83 10.37 -1.95 -11.67
C ARG A 83 9.32 -3.01 -11.42
N GLY A 84 8.03 -2.63 -11.40
CA GLY A 84 6.94 -3.56 -11.17
C GLY A 84 6.73 -3.95 -9.71
N ILE A 85 7.35 -3.27 -8.76
CA ILE A 85 7.23 -3.60 -7.34
C ILE A 85 5.81 -3.35 -6.82
N ALA A 86 5.17 -2.25 -7.25
CA ALA A 86 3.80 -1.95 -6.85
C ALA A 86 2.84 -3.06 -7.30
N VAL A 87 3.03 -3.60 -8.51
CA VAL A 87 2.24 -4.73 -9.02
C VAL A 87 2.41 -5.94 -8.12
N LYS A 88 3.65 -6.27 -7.74
CA LYS A 88 3.93 -7.40 -6.85
C LYS A 88 3.28 -7.22 -5.48
N LEU A 89 3.31 -6.01 -4.95
CA LEU A 89 2.66 -5.69 -3.67
C LEU A 89 1.14 -5.88 -3.77
N LEU A 90 0.52 -5.38 -4.83
CA LEU A 90 -0.92 -5.54 -5.04
C LEU A 90 -1.30 -7.02 -5.19
N GLU A 91 -0.53 -7.78 -5.95
CA GLU A 91 -0.75 -9.22 -6.09
C GLU A 91 -0.63 -9.93 -4.73
N GLY A 92 0.32 -9.51 -3.89
CA GLY A 92 0.48 -10.03 -2.53
C GLY A 92 -0.75 -9.77 -1.66
N LEU A 93 -1.31 -8.56 -1.73
CA LEU A 93 -2.55 -8.24 -1.02
C LEU A 93 -3.72 -9.06 -1.53
N GLU A 94 -3.83 -9.23 -2.84
CA GLU A 94 -4.89 -10.05 -3.44
C GLU A 94 -4.81 -11.50 -2.96
N MET A 95 -3.62 -12.07 -2.83
CA MET A 95 -3.44 -13.41 -2.30
C MET A 95 -3.93 -13.54 -0.86
N ILE A 96 -3.64 -12.53 -0.04
CA ILE A 96 -4.13 -12.49 1.34
C ILE A 96 -5.66 -12.40 1.36
N CYS A 97 -6.23 -11.58 0.49
CA CYS A 97 -7.68 -11.48 0.36
C CYS A 97 -8.32 -12.84 0.04
N ARG A 98 -7.75 -13.59 -0.88
CA ARG A 98 -8.25 -14.92 -1.24
C ARG A 98 -8.18 -15.88 -0.06
N LYS A 99 -7.08 -15.86 0.69
CA LYS A 99 -6.93 -16.72 1.88
C LYS A 99 -7.91 -16.39 2.99
N LYS A 100 -8.28 -15.12 3.11
CA LYS A 100 -9.21 -14.65 4.14
C LYS A 100 -10.67 -14.58 3.67
N ASN A 101 -10.95 -15.04 2.45
CA ASN A 101 -12.27 -15.00 1.83
C ASN A 101 -12.83 -13.58 1.74
N VAL A 102 -11.97 -12.61 1.48
CA VAL A 102 -12.36 -11.22 1.22
C VAL A 102 -12.96 -11.15 -0.18
N LYS A 103 -14.14 -10.55 -0.31
CA LYS A 103 -14.84 -10.43 -1.59
C LYS A 103 -14.58 -9.10 -2.29
N TYR A 104 -14.35 -8.05 -1.53
CA TYR A 104 -14.22 -6.70 -2.07
C TYR A 104 -12.95 -6.06 -1.54
N LEU A 105 -12.11 -5.58 -2.44
CA LEU A 105 -10.91 -4.82 -2.10
C LEU A 105 -11.07 -3.41 -2.63
N HIS A 106 -11.07 -2.44 -1.72
CA HIS A 106 -11.26 -1.03 -2.03
C HIS A 106 -9.97 -0.24 -1.85
N LEU A 107 -9.85 0.85 -2.57
CA LEU A 107 -8.77 1.81 -2.35
C LEU A 107 -9.24 3.21 -2.70
N GLU A 108 -8.54 4.21 -2.15
CA GLU A 108 -8.75 5.60 -2.48
C GLU A 108 -7.44 6.18 -3.01
N VAL A 109 -7.53 7.06 -3.99
CA VAL A 109 -6.36 7.68 -4.60
C VAL A 109 -6.68 9.14 -4.93
N ARG A 110 -5.66 10.01 -4.85
CA ARG A 110 -5.81 11.40 -5.26
C ARG A 110 -6.21 11.45 -6.73
N GLU A 111 -7.16 12.32 -7.06
CA GLU A 111 -7.68 12.46 -8.42
C GLU A 111 -6.57 12.79 -9.43
N SER A 112 -5.60 13.58 -9.03
CA SER A 112 -4.47 13.97 -9.88
C SER A 112 -3.39 12.90 -10.04
N ASN A 113 -3.42 11.85 -9.23
CA ASN A 113 -2.41 10.79 -9.29
C ASN A 113 -2.68 9.85 -10.47
N ILE A 114 -2.37 10.32 -11.68
CA ILE A 114 -2.66 9.61 -12.92
C ILE A 114 -1.90 8.28 -13.00
N ALA A 115 -0.64 8.26 -12.56
CA ALA A 115 0.16 7.04 -12.59
C ALA A 115 -0.46 5.92 -11.75
N ALA A 116 -0.90 6.23 -10.51
CA ALA A 116 -1.55 5.27 -9.65
C ALA A 116 -2.90 4.83 -10.20
N ARG A 117 -3.70 5.77 -10.70
CA ARG A 117 -5.02 5.46 -11.30
C ARG A 117 -4.87 4.54 -12.49
N SER A 118 -3.85 4.79 -13.34
CA SER A 118 -3.57 3.94 -14.50
C SER A 118 -3.16 2.53 -14.07
N LEU A 119 -2.29 2.42 -13.05
CA LEU A 119 -1.85 1.13 -12.52
C LEU A 119 -3.04 0.34 -11.97
N TYR A 120 -3.87 0.97 -11.15
CA TYR A 120 -5.01 0.28 -10.54
C TYR A 120 -6.03 -0.15 -11.59
N GLY A 121 -6.27 0.67 -12.61
CA GLY A 121 -7.13 0.30 -13.73
C GLY A 121 -6.63 -0.94 -14.47
N LYS A 122 -5.32 -1.03 -14.71
CA LYS A 122 -4.70 -2.21 -15.34
C LYS A 122 -4.81 -3.46 -14.48
N MET A 123 -4.86 -3.30 -13.16
CA MET A 123 -5.01 -4.40 -12.21
C MET A 123 -6.48 -4.82 -12.04
N GLY A 124 -7.41 -4.18 -12.73
CA GLY A 124 -8.81 -4.54 -12.70
C GLY A 124 -9.68 -3.73 -11.74
N PHE A 125 -9.13 -2.69 -11.11
CA PHE A 125 -9.93 -1.81 -10.25
C PHE A 125 -10.81 -0.90 -11.08
N GLU A 126 -12.05 -0.70 -10.63
CA GLU A 126 -13.01 0.17 -11.27
C GLU A 126 -13.28 1.39 -10.40
N ILE A 127 -13.58 2.53 -11.05
CA ILE A 127 -13.95 3.75 -10.34
C ILE A 127 -15.36 3.56 -9.77
N ASP A 128 -15.48 3.68 -8.45
CA ASP A 128 -16.74 3.52 -7.74
C ASP A 128 -17.37 4.86 -7.37
N GLY A 129 -16.55 5.90 -7.24
CA GLY A 129 -17.02 7.23 -6.93
C GLY A 129 -15.88 8.22 -6.70
N ILE A 130 -16.27 9.44 -6.35
CA ILE A 130 -15.34 10.51 -6.01
C ILE A 130 -15.76 11.11 -4.67
N ARG A 131 -14.83 11.18 -3.72
CA ARG A 131 -15.03 11.84 -2.44
C ARG A 131 -14.38 13.21 -2.51
N LYS A 132 -15.20 14.25 -2.59
CA LYS A 132 -14.73 15.63 -2.78
C LYS A 132 -13.91 16.11 -1.60
N SER A 133 -12.82 16.81 -1.87
CA SER A 133 -11.94 17.45 -0.88
C SER A 133 -11.49 16.52 0.24
N PHE A 134 -11.38 15.21 -0.05
CA PHE A 134 -10.98 14.21 0.93
C PHE A 134 -9.54 14.40 1.40
N TYR A 135 -8.62 14.64 0.46
CA TYR A 135 -7.22 14.87 0.79
C TYR A 135 -6.96 16.32 1.16
N GLN A 136 -6.00 16.50 2.07
CA GLN A 136 -5.53 17.83 2.44
C GLN A 136 -4.02 17.92 2.17
N LYS A 137 -3.50 19.14 2.11
CA LYS A 137 -2.07 19.44 1.89
C LYS A 137 -1.52 18.88 0.58
N PRO A 138 -2.03 19.23 -0.62
CA PRO A 138 -3.14 20.14 -0.88
C PRO A 138 -4.49 19.44 -0.80
N THR A 139 -5.56 20.23 -0.68
CA THR A 139 -6.93 19.73 -0.73
C THR A 139 -7.20 19.18 -2.12
N GLU A 140 -7.72 17.98 -2.17
CA GLU A 140 -7.95 17.29 -3.43
C GLU A 140 -9.02 16.20 -3.27
N ASN A 141 -9.71 15.88 -4.37
CA ASN A 141 -10.69 14.79 -4.37
C ASN A 141 -10.00 13.43 -4.30
N ALA A 142 -10.66 12.47 -3.63
CA ALA A 142 -10.27 11.07 -3.67
C ALA A 142 -11.11 10.34 -4.72
N VAL A 143 -10.49 9.46 -5.48
CA VAL A 143 -11.18 8.54 -6.40
C VAL A 143 -11.30 7.19 -5.70
N LEU A 144 -12.53 6.70 -5.59
CA LEU A 144 -12.85 5.46 -4.89
C LEU A 144 -12.85 4.23 -5.82
#